data_cf07c7537215170a4e60cadeba6e59fd
#
_entry.id   cf07c7537215170a4e60cadeba6e59fd
#
_cell.length_a   1.000
_cell.length_b   1.000
_cell.length_c   1.000
_cell.angle_alpha   90.00
_cell.angle_beta   90.00
_cell.angle_gamma   90.00
#
_symmetry.space_group_name_H-M   'P 1'
#
loop_
_entity.id
_entity.type
_entity.pdbx_description
1 polymer ?
#
loop_
_entity_poly.entity_id
_entity_poly.type
_entity_poly.pdbx_seq_one_letter_code
_entity_poly.pdbx_strand_id
1 'polypeptide(L)'
;VVGVPWIDEKHRKDWFDEALKLYKPGEFGYRKIAEHLKIPLKTVGSRFLRHKRKHGDVFRSLSSNELTVLMTRILTALTLKKQAYKKEDLCKRHSVSRQQLENILSEISNRGYVLMDYGDSVRIATDYVAKDNDIKENWNGDKIIRFGVVSDTHIGSKWMQLSVLRKLYEIFDREGLDTVYNVGDITEGYNMRRGHEYEVFLHGADEQCDYTVKNYPRLKKGKTRFIIGNHDLSHMKAGGIDVGRRIARERNDMEYLGALNAKIHLTPNCTMELNHPLDGASYALSYSIQKMIDSYSGGNKPNILLNGHHHKMFYLFYRNVHGVECGTTEAQSSWMKGKRIQAHIGGLIITVHVNDDGTINRFLPEFIPFYDEIKNDY
;
A
#
# COMPACT_ATOMS: atom_id res chain seq x y z
N VAL A 1 55.79 -26.41 -36.00
CA VAL A 1 54.97 -25.69 -35.01
C VAL A 1 54.41 -24.48 -35.72
N VAL A 2 53.21 -24.52 -36.23
CA VAL A 2 52.53 -23.45 -36.94
C VAL A 2 51.88 -22.55 -35.89
N GLY A 3 52.34 -21.31 -35.81
CA GLY A 3 51.79 -20.29 -34.88
C GLY A 3 50.38 -19.94 -35.28
N VAL A 4 49.48 -20.06 -34.30
CA VAL A 4 48.07 -19.56 -34.40
C VAL A 4 48.12 -18.03 -34.47
N PRO A 5 47.45 -17.38 -35.45
CA PRO A 5 47.44 -15.92 -35.54
C PRO A 5 46.77 -15.30 -34.30
N TRP A 6 47.45 -14.32 -33.71
CA TRP A 6 46.90 -13.51 -32.62
C TRP A 6 45.71 -12.71 -33.13
N ILE A 7 44.55 -12.90 -32.49
CA ILE A 7 43.37 -12.08 -32.77
C ILE A 7 43.64 -10.66 -32.30
N ASP A 8 43.48 -9.70 -33.20
CA ASP A 8 43.71 -8.27 -33.01
C ASP A 8 42.88 -7.71 -31.84
N GLU A 9 43.43 -6.76 -31.10
CA GLU A 9 42.84 -6.18 -29.88
C GLU A 9 41.46 -5.56 -30.08
N LYS A 10 41.15 -5.17 -31.31
CA LYS A 10 39.85 -4.61 -31.69
C LYS A 10 38.69 -5.62 -31.65
N HIS A 11 38.97 -6.90 -31.90
CA HIS A 11 38.01 -8.01 -31.84
C HIS A 11 37.88 -8.62 -30.43
N ARG A 12 38.66 -8.16 -29.45
CA ARG A 12 38.65 -8.69 -28.08
C ARG A 12 37.45 -8.29 -27.23
N LYS A 13 36.70 -7.28 -27.60
CA LYS A 13 35.51 -6.84 -26.83
C LYS A 13 34.27 -7.70 -27.14
N ASP A 14 34.12 -8.08 -28.39
CA ASP A 14 32.88 -8.72 -28.86
C ASP A 14 32.79 -10.21 -28.48
N TRP A 15 33.88 -10.97 -28.49
CA TRP A 15 33.86 -12.38 -28.20
C TRP A 15 33.43 -12.74 -26.77
N PHE A 16 33.73 -11.89 -25.80
CA PHE A 16 33.40 -12.19 -24.42
C PHE A 16 31.90 -11.99 -24.13
N ASP A 17 31.27 -11.03 -24.79
CA ASP A 17 29.82 -10.81 -24.71
C ASP A 17 29.08 -11.97 -25.39
N GLU A 18 29.62 -12.52 -26.48
CA GLU A 18 29.11 -13.71 -27.11
C GLU A 18 29.32 -14.95 -26.21
N ALA A 19 30.49 -15.08 -25.60
CA ALA A 19 30.78 -16.14 -24.64
C ALA A 19 29.85 -16.11 -23.43
N LEU A 20 29.48 -14.91 -22.95
CA LEU A 20 28.51 -14.73 -21.87
C LEU A 20 27.10 -15.21 -22.25
N LYS A 21 26.69 -14.95 -23.50
CA LYS A 21 25.40 -15.39 -24.03
C LYS A 21 25.32 -16.91 -24.19
N LEU A 22 26.43 -17.55 -24.55
CA LEU A 22 26.53 -18.99 -24.79
C LEU A 22 26.68 -19.81 -23.51
N TYR A 23 27.15 -19.20 -22.41
CA TYR A 23 27.44 -19.94 -21.18
C TYR A 23 26.14 -20.39 -20.49
N LYS A 24 25.98 -21.70 -20.39
CA LYS A 24 24.91 -22.35 -19.60
C LYS A 24 25.55 -23.37 -18.65
N PRO A 25 25.49 -23.17 -17.34
CA PRO A 25 26.07 -24.11 -16.38
C PRO A 25 25.49 -25.54 -16.58
N GLY A 26 26.36 -26.52 -16.72
CA GLY A 26 25.95 -27.93 -16.97
C GLY A 26 25.73 -28.27 -18.44
N GLU A 27 25.38 -27.33 -19.32
CA GLU A 27 25.10 -27.62 -20.73
C GLU A 27 26.20 -27.09 -21.67
N PHE A 28 26.59 -25.82 -21.56
CA PHE A 28 27.56 -25.17 -22.42
C PHE A 28 28.65 -24.46 -21.61
N GLY A 29 29.60 -25.25 -21.08
CA GLY A 29 30.67 -24.76 -20.22
C GLY A 29 31.85 -24.18 -20.98
N TYR A 30 32.90 -23.73 -20.24
CA TYR A 30 34.07 -23.03 -20.77
C TYR A 30 34.80 -23.79 -21.90
N ARG A 31 34.82 -25.13 -21.87
CA ARG A 31 35.45 -25.93 -22.91
C ARG A 31 34.69 -25.83 -24.23
N LYS A 32 33.37 -25.96 -24.22
CA LYS A 32 32.53 -25.81 -25.40
C LYS A 32 32.56 -24.40 -25.96
N ILE A 33 32.64 -23.37 -25.11
CA ILE A 33 32.82 -21.98 -25.52
C ILE A 33 34.18 -21.78 -26.19
N ALA A 34 35.26 -22.33 -25.60
CA ALA A 34 36.60 -22.24 -26.14
C ALA A 34 36.70 -22.88 -27.55
N GLU A 35 36.06 -24.03 -27.72
CA GLU A 35 35.99 -24.75 -29.02
C GLU A 35 35.11 -23.98 -30.03
N HIS A 36 33.96 -23.49 -29.61
CA HIS A 36 33.01 -22.76 -30.47
C HIS A 36 33.59 -21.44 -31.00
N LEU A 37 34.20 -20.66 -30.09
CA LEU A 37 34.77 -19.35 -30.42
C LEU A 37 36.23 -19.44 -30.89
N LYS A 38 36.84 -20.64 -30.96
CA LYS A 38 38.24 -20.90 -31.32
C LYS A 38 39.23 -20.10 -30.46
N ILE A 39 38.95 -19.99 -29.16
CA ILE A 39 39.74 -19.23 -28.20
C ILE A 39 40.36 -20.20 -27.19
N PRO A 40 41.60 -20.02 -26.75
CA PRO A 40 42.23 -20.91 -25.79
C PRO A 40 41.41 -21.02 -24.50
N LEU A 41 41.17 -22.25 -24.02
CA LEU A 41 40.40 -22.51 -22.80
C LEU A 41 40.88 -21.69 -21.59
N LYS A 42 42.19 -21.55 -21.42
CA LYS A 42 42.81 -20.75 -20.36
C LYS A 42 42.39 -19.25 -20.44
N THR A 43 42.24 -18.73 -21.64
CA THR A 43 41.79 -17.35 -21.89
C THR A 43 40.33 -17.18 -21.55
N VAL A 44 39.48 -18.13 -21.96
CA VAL A 44 38.05 -18.16 -21.58
C VAL A 44 37.93 -18.23 -20.07
N GLY A 45 38.54 -19.21 -19.42
CA GLY A 45 38.48 -19.40 -17.97
C GLY A 45 38.97 -18.18 -17.17
N SER A 46 40.08 -17.59 -17.54
CA SER A 46 40.64 -16.40 -16.84
C SER A 46 39.74 -15.17 -17.02
N ARG A 47 39.09 -15.00 -18.17
CA ARG A 47 38.17 -13.88 -18.43
C ARG A 47 36.90 -14.02 -17.67
N PHE A 48 36.30 -15.23 -17.61
CA PHE A 48 35.15 -15.53 -16.79
C PHE A 48 35.46 -15.36 -15.30
N LEU A 49 36.62 -15.82 -14.80
CA LEU A 49 37.03 -15.61 -13.41
C LEU A 49 37.21 -14.11 -13.07
N ARG A 50 37.78 -13.32 -13.99
CA ARG A 50 37.91 -11.87 -13.79
C ARG A 50 36.53 -11.18 -13.82
N HIS A 51 35.67 -11.60 -14.72
CA HIS A 51 34.26 -11.11 -14.78
C HIS A 51 33.51 -11.44 -13.49
N LYS A 52 33.62 -12.69 -13.02
CA LYS A 52 33.03 -13.15 -11.75
C LYS A 52 33.54 -12.33 -10.55
N ARG A 53 34.84 -12.02 -10.48
CA ARG A 53 35.40 -11.17 -9.42
C ARG A 53 34.89 -9.74 -9.47
N LYS A 54 34.60 -9.22 -10.67
CA LYS A 54 34.15 -7.83 -10.87
C LYS A 54 32.64 -7.68 -10.73
N HIS A 55 31.86 -8.66 -11.14
CA HIS A 55 30.39 -8.57 -11.28
C HIS A 55 29.61 -9.62 -10.47
N GLY A 56 30.28 -10.41 -9.61
CA GLY A 56 29.68 -11.55 -8.94
C GLY A 56 29.50 -12.79 -9.85
N ASP A 57 28.97 -13.88 -9.32
CA ASP A 57 28.72 -15.09 -10.11
C ASP A 57 27.37 -14.99 -10.82
N VAL A 58 27.38 -14.38 -12.00
CA VAL A 58 26.18 -14.12 -12.83
C VAL A 58 25.41 -15.40 -13.18
N PHE A 59 26.07 -16.56 -13.09
CA PHE A 59 25.55 -17.83 -13.60
C PHE A 59 25.23 -18.86 -12.53
N ARG A 60 25.43 -18.50 -11.26
CA ARG A 60 25.06 -19.37 -10.14
C ARG A 60 23.59 -19.13 -9.77
N SER A 61 22.76 -20.16 -9.95
CA SER A 61 21.44 -20.18 -9.33
C SER A 61 21.62 -20.26 -7.82
N LEU A 62 21.04 -19.30 -7.10
CA LEU A 62 21.02 -19.32 -5.63
C LEU A 62 20.05 -20.40 -5.16
N SER A 63 20.48 -21.21 -4.20
CA SER A 63 19.56 -22.10 -3.49
C SER A 63 18.51 -21.27 -2.71
N SER A 64 17.37 -21.86 -2.41
CA SER A 64 16.29 -21.17 -1.65
C SER A 64 16.78 -20.59 -0.32
N ASN A 65 17.70 -21.29 0.37
CA ASN A 65 18.28 -20.79 1.62
C ASN A 65 19.24 -19.62 1.40
N GLU A 66 20.09 -19.69 0.37
CA GLU A 66 21.00 -18.59 0.02
C GLU A 66 20.22 -17.35 -0.42
N LEU A 67 19.16 -17.52 -1.18
CA LEU A 67 18.26 -16.45 -1.60
C LEU A 67 17.61 -15.77 -0.38
N THR A 68 17.12 -16.55 0.57
CA THR A 68 16.51 -16.03 1.81
C THR A 68 17.51 -15.24 2.65
N VAL A 69 18.74 -15.75 2.83
CA VAL A 69 19.79 -15.06 3.59
C VAL A 69 20.22 -13.77 2.91
N LEU A 70 20.42 -13.77 1.59
CA LEU A 70 20.79 -12.59 0.82
C LEU A 70 19.68 -11.55 0.81
N MET A 71 18.45 -11.97 0.64
CA MET A 71 17.27 -11.11 0.71
C MET A 71 17.19 -10.42 2.07
N THR A 72 17.33 -11.17 3.18
CA THR A 72 17.32 -10.60 4.53
C THR A 72 18.44 -9.57 4.72
N ARG A 73 19.64 -9.84 4.25
CA ARG A 73 20.79 -8.93 4.35
C ARG A 73 20.58 -7.65 3.54
N ILE A 74 20.06 -7.76 2.31
CA ILE A 74 19.78 -6.60 1.44
C ILE A 74 18.63 -5.80 2.03
N LEU A 75 17.57 -6.46 2.50
CA LEU A 75 16.44 -5.82 3.16
C LEU A 75 16.89 -5.03 4.39
N THR A 76 17.71 -5.64 5.26
CA THR A 76 18.29 -4.97 6.43
C THR A 76 19.12 -3.75 6.02
N ALA A 77 19.96 -3.86 4.98
CA ALA A 77 20.75 -2.73 4.49
C ALA A 77 19.84 -1.59 4.01
N LEU A 78 18.80 -1.88 3.25
CA LEU A 78 17.84 -0.89 2.75
C LEU A 78 17.02 -0.24 3.87
N THR A 79 16.68 -0.99 4.93
CA THR A 79 15.90 -0.48 6.07
C THR A 79 16.72 0.44 6.97
N LEU A 80 18.01 0.15 7.16
CA LEU A 80 18.89 0.94 8.03
C LEU A 80 19.30 2.30 7.44
N LYS A 81 19.14 2.51 6.13
CA LYS A 81 19.55 3.73 5.46
C LYS A 81 18.36 4.48 4.89
N LYS A 82 18.15 5.71 5.35
CA LYS A 82 17.07 6.58 4.83
C LYS A 82 17.31 7.07 3.39
N GLN A 83 18.54 6.99 2.88
CA GLN A 83 18.90 7.40 1.52
C GLN A 83 18.92 6.19 0.58
N ALA A 84 18.74 6.45 -0.72
CA ALA A 84 18.85 5.40 -1.74
C ALA A 84 20.27 4.80 -1.80
N TYR A 85 20.33 3.49 -1.97
CA TYR A 85 21.57 2.77 -2.25
C TYR A 85 21.80 2.69 -3.75
N LYS A 86 23.02 2.94 -4.20
CA LYS A 86 23.41 2.57 -5.56
C LYS A 86 23.37 1.05 -5.70
N LYS A 87 22.68 0.55 -6.71
CA LYS A 87 22.55 -0.89 -6.96
C LYS A 87 23.92 -1.56 -7.17
N GLU A 88 24.87 -0.84 -7.77
CA GLU A 88 26.25 -1.32 -7.92
C GLU A 88 26.94 -1.57 -6.56
N ASP A 89 26.71 -0.70 -5.57
CA ASP A 89 27.28 -0.87 -4.23
C ASP A 89 26.65 -2.05 -3.49
N LEU A 90 25.34 -2.28 -3.68
CA LEU A 90 24.65 -3.47 -3.16
C LEU A 90 25.21 -4.75 -3.82
N CYS A 91 25.43 -4.74 -5.13
CA CYS A 91 26.04 -5.85 -5.84
C CYS A 91 27.45 -6.17 -5.28
N LYS A 92 28.29 -5.16 -5.11
CA LYS A 92 29.64 -5.31 -4.55
C LYS A 92 29.61 -5.83 -3.11
N ARG A 93 28.80 -5.21 -2.27
CA ARG A 93 28.69 -5.53 -0.83
C ARG A 93 28.23 -6.95 -0.56
N HIS A 94 27.30 -7.44 -1.39
CA HIS A 94 26.70 -8.75 -1.21
C HIS A 94 27.22 -9.81 -2.19
N SER A 95 28.19 -9.45 -3.04
CA SER A 95 28.81 -10.32 -4.05
C SER A 95 27.78 -10.98 -4.98
N VAL A 96 26.76 -10.22 -5.37
CA VAL A 96 25.73 -10.64 -6.32
C VAL A 96 25.85 -9.89 -7.64
N SER A 97 25.38 -10.52 -8.72
CA SER A 97 25.27 -9.86 -10.02
C SER A 97 24.07 -8.87 -10.02
N ARG A 98 24.05 -7.95 -10.99
CA ARG A 98 22.91 -7.04 -11.17
C ARG A 98 21.59 -7.81 -11.37
N GLN A 99 21.60 -8.88 -12.16
CA GLN A 99 20.44 -9.71 -12.41
C GLN A 99 19.95 -10.42 -11.12
N GLN A 100 20.87 -10.93 -10.31
CA GLN A 100 20.52 -11.54 -9.03
C GLN A 100 19.96 -10.50 -8.06
N LEU A 101 20.53 -9.29 -8.04
CA LEU A 101 19.98 -8.19 -7.24
C LEU A 101 18.54 -7.83 -7.67
N GLU A 102 18.29 -7.69 -8.98
CA GLU A 102 16.94 -7.38 -9.47
C GLU A 102 15.93 -8.48 -9.10
N ASN A 103 16.31 -9.75 -9.18
CA ASN A 103 15.46 -10.86 -8.74
C ASN A 103 15.18 -10.80 -7.23
N ILE A 104 16.19 -10.46 -6.42
CA ILE A 104 16.02 -10.30 -4.96
C ILE A 104 15.13 -9.10 -4.64
N LEU A 105 15.31 -7.98 -5.33
CA LEU A 105 14.47 -6.79 -5.15
C LEU A 105 13.01 -7.07 -5.56
N SER A 106 12.81 -7.82 -6.63
CA SER A 106 11.47 -8.28 -7.03
C SER A 106 10.84 -9.17 -5.95
N GLU A 107 11.61 -10.10 -5.37
CA GLU A 107 11.11 -10.95 -4.29
C GLU A 107 10.81 -10.17 -3.00
N ILE A 108 11.62 -9.16 -2.67
CA ILE A 108 11.35 -8.23 -1.57
C ILE A 108 10.03 -7.47 -1.83
N SER A 109 9.82 -7.01 -3.06
CA SER A 109 8.57 -6.34 -3.45
C SER A 109 7.36 -7.27 -3.38
N ASN A 110 7.50 -8.53 -3.82
CA ASN A 110 6.44 -9.56 -3.75
C ASN A 110 6.03 -9.88 -2.29
N ARG A 111 6.94 -9.68 -1.34
CA ARG A 111 6.66 -9.84 0.10
C ARG A 111 6.03 -8.59 0.73
N GLY A 112 5.66 -7.59 -0.07
CA GLY A 112 4.91 -6.42 0.38
C GLY A 112 5.77 -5.21 0.78
N TYR A 113 7.11 -5.27 0.61
CA TYR A 113 7.95 -4.10 0.82
C TYR A 113 7.90 -3.19 -0.40
N VAL A 114 7.60 -1.92 -0.18
CA VAL A 114 7.58 -0.92 -1.26
C VAL A 114 8.99 -0.45 -1.54
N LEU A 115 9.48 -0.72 -2.75
CA LEU A 115 10.78 -0.27 -3.22
C LEU A 115 10.60 0.93 -4.14
N MET A 116 11.32 2.01 -3.86
CA MET A 116 11.46 3.15 -4.76
C MET A 116 12.70 2.93 -5.62
N ASP A 117 12.48 2.56 -6.87
CA ASP A 117 13.53 2.29 -7.85
C ASP A 117 13.79 3.53 -8.72
N TYR A 118 15.02 4.01 -8.71
CA TYR A 118 15.48 5.18 -9.47
C TYR A 118 16.45 4.75 -10.61
N GLY A 119 16.29 3.53 -11.14
CA GLY A 119 17.19 2.97 -12.16
C GLY A 119 18.50 2.45 -11.56
N ASP A 120 19.45 3.33 -11.29
CA ASP A 120 20.77 2.97 -10.73
C ASP A 120 20.81 2.92 -9.21
N SER A 121 19.77 3.38 -8.54
CA SER A 121 19.65 3.35 -7.09
C SER A 121 18.28 2.87 -6.64
N VAL A 122 18.21 2.32 -5.42
CA VAL A 122 17.00 1.79 -4.82
C VAL A 122 16.98 2.13 -3.34
N ARG A 123 15.81 2.44 -2.83
CA ARG A 123 15.55 2.52 -1.38
C ARG A 123 14.26 1.77 -1.04
N ILE A 124 14.16 1.36 0.22
CA ILE A 124 12.88 0.96 0.76
C ILE A 124 12.09 2.24 1.11
N ALA A 125 10.83 2.29 0.77
CA ALA A 125 9.97 3.33 1.29
C ALA A 125 9.79 3.04 2.79
N THR A 126 10.39 3.88 3.62
CA THR A 126 10.17 3.84 5.07
C THR A 126 8.78 4.35 5.43
N ASP A 127 8.23 5.19 4.56
CA ASP A 127 6.84 5.60 4.57
C ASP A 127 6.10 4.73 3.54
N TYR A 128 5.03 4.08 3.95
CA TYR A 128 4.23 3.27 3.04
C TYR A 128 3.68 4.17 1.93
N VAL A 129 4.20 4.02 0.73
CA VAL A 129 3.60 4.64 -0.44
C VAL A 129 2.58 3.66 -0.98
N ALA A 130 1.31 3.90 -0.67
CA ALA A 130 0.22 3.15 -1.25
C ALA A 130 0.31 3.22 -2.78
N LYS A 131 0.09 2.10 -3.46
CA LYS A 131 -0.27 2.15 -4.88
C LYS A 131 -1.64 2.81 -4.94
N ASP A 132 -1.75 3.91 -5.67
CA ASP A 132 -3.04 4.48 -5.97
C ASP A 132 -3.87 3.42 -6.70
N ASN A 133 -4.90 2.92 -6.05
CA ASN A 133 -5.89 2.11 -6.73
C ASN A 133 -6.78 3.08 -7.50
N ASP A 134 -6.63 3.06 -8.81
CA ASP A 134 -7.40 3.87 -9.74
C ASP A 134 -8.58 3.04 -10.24
N ILE A 135 -9.75 3.25 -9.64
CA ILE A 135 -10.95 2.47 -9.86
C ILE A 135 -11.92 3.27 -10.71
N LYS A 136 -12.35 2.68 -11.82
CA LYS A 136 -13.33 3.29 -12.71
C LYS A 136 -14.69 2.66 -12.47
N GLU A 137 -15.65 3.45 -12.00
CA GLU A 137 -17.04 3.02 -11.92
C GLU A 137 -17.68 2.93 -13.30
N ASN A 138 -18.59 2.01 -13.42
CA ASN A 138 -19.39 1.88 -14.65
C ASN A 138 -20.59 2.83 -14.57
N TRP A 139 -20.32 4.13 -14.78
CA TRP A 139 -21.37 5.14 -14.77
C TRP A 139 -22.30 4.99 -15.98
N ASN A 140 -23.59 4.80 -15.73
CA ASN A 140 -24.63 4.56 -16.73
C ASN A 140 -25.36 5.85 -17.18
N GLY A 141 -24.90 7.01 -16.76
CA GLY A 141 -25.53 8.31 -17.01
C GLY A 141 -26.49 8.79 -15.93
N ASP A 142 -26.56 8.09 -14.79
CA ASP A 142 -27.37 8.51 -13.65
C ASP A 142 -26.98 9.90 -13.17
N LYS A 143 -27.97 10.75 -12.93
CA LYS A 143 -27.77 12.15 -12.50
C LYS A 143 -27.52 12.28 -11.01
N ILE A 144 -27.74 11.24 -10.26
CA ILE A 144 -27.62 11.24 -8.79
C ILE A 144 -26.85 9.99 -8.39
N ILE A 145 -25.72 10.20 -7.73
CA ILE A 145 -24.90 9.15 -7.16
C ILE A 145 -24.99 9.28 -5.64
N ARG A 146 -25.37 8.21 -4.94
CA ARG A 146 -25.52 8.19 -3.48
C ARG A 146 -24.76 7.04 -2.87
N PHE A 147 -24.09 7.30 -1.76
CA PHE A 147 -23.37 6.26 -1.02
C PHE A 147 -23.25 6.63 0.46
N GLY A 148 -23.10 5.60 1.31
CA GLY A 148 -22.75 5.75 2.71
C GLY A 148 -21.26 5.92 2.92
N VAL A 149 -20.86 6.57 4.01
CA VAL A 149 -19.47 6.71 4.42
C VAL A 149 -19.35 6.43 5.91
N VAL A 150 -18.40 5.58 6.26
CA VAL A 150 -17.93 5.32 7.63
C VAL A 150 -16.40 5.39 7.64
N SER A 151 -15.79 5.58 8.79
CA SER A 151 -14.35 5.58 8.95
C SER A 151 -13.97 5.19 10.36
N ASP A 152 -12.71 4.79 10.55
CA ASP A 152 -12.11 4.65 11.86
C ASP A 152 -12.97 3.80 12.81
N THR A 153 -13.24 2.56 12.39
CA THR A 153 -14.12 1.64 13.12
C THR A 153 -13.42 0.94 14.28
N HIS A 154 -12.10 0.89 14.27
CA HIS A 154 -11.22 0.40 15.34
C HIS A 154 -11.69 -0.89 15.99
N ILE A 155 -12.06 -1.89 15.18
CA ILE A 155 -12.51 -3.19 15.68
C ILE A 155 -11.38 -3.86 16.46
N GLY A 156 -11.67 -4.18 17.71
CA GLY A 156 -10.70 -4.68 18.68
C GLY A 156 -10.40 -3.69 19.80
N SER A 157 -10.77 -2.41 19.63
CA SER A 157 -10.73 -1.39 20.68
C SER A 157 -11.84 -1.59 21.72
N LYS A 158 -11.56 -1.33 22.98
CA LYS A 158 -12.56 -1.28 24.05
C LYS A 158 -13.54 -0.09 23.91
N TRP A 159 -13.20 0.86 23.06
CA TRP A 159 -14.04 2.04 22.77
C TRP A 159 -14.78 1.97 21.43
N MET A 160 -14.62 0.88 20.66
CA MET A 160 -15.42 0.72 19.45
C MET A 160 -16.90 0.78 19.77
N GLN A 161 -17.72 1.30 18.84
CA GLN A 161 -19.15 1.46 18.96
C GLN A 161 -19.84 0.62 17.89
N LEU A 162 -19.90 -0.71 18.10
CA LEU A 162 -20.42 -1.65 17.12
C LEU A 162 -21.92 -1.45 16.85
N SER A 163 -22.68 -1.08 17.88
CA SER A 163 -24.10 -0.77 17.73
C SER A 163 -24.34 0.49 16.89
N VAL A 164 -23.48 1.50 17.01
CA VAL A 164 -23.50 2.68 16.15
C VAL A 164 -23.21 2.30 14.70
N LEU A 165 -22.16 1.51 14.47
CA LEU A 165 -21.83 1.03 13.13
C LEU A 165 -23.00 0.24 12.51
N ARG A 166 -23.63 -0.65 13.27
CA ARG A 166 -24.83 -1.39 12.83
C ARG A 166 -25.99 -0.45 12.53
N LYS A 167 -26.21 0.55 13.37
CA LYS A 167 -27.28 1.53 13.16
C LYS A 167 -27.08 2.37 11.90
N LEU A 168 -25.84 2.74 11.59
CA LEU A 168 -25.50 3.40 10.32
C LEU A 168 -25.87 2.53 9.12
N TYR A 169 -25.53 1.24 9.14
CA TYR A 169 -25.89 0.32 8.06
C TYR A 169 -27.40 0.10 7.94
N GLU A 170 -28.14 0.08 9.03
CA GLU A 170 -29.61 0.07 9.00
C GLU A 170 -30.19 1.33 8.32
N ILE A 171 -29.57 2.49 8.60
CA ILE A 171 -29.94 3.76 7.95
C ILE A 171 -29.63 3.70 6.45
N PHE A 172 -28.42 3.23 6.08
CA PHE A 172 -28.01 3.10 4.68
C PHE A 172 -28.92 2.16 3.89
N ASP A 173 -29.30 1.02 4.48
CA ASP A 173 -30.27 0.10 3.89
C ASP A 173 -31.68 0.74 3.72
N ARG A 174 -32.14 1.50 4.71
CA ARG A 174 -33.42 2.22 4.64
C ARG A 174 -33.42 3.27 3.55
N GLU A 175 -32.27 3.94 3.35
CA GLU A 175 -32.06 4.93 2.30
C GLU A 175 -31.81 4.31 0.91
N GLY A 176 -31.80 2.97 0.83
CA GLY A 176 -31.63 2.22 -0.42
C GLY A 176 -30.22 2.32 -1.01
N LEU A 177 -29.21 2.55 -0.18
CA LEU A 177 -27.83 2.62 -0.65
C LEU A 177 -27.28 1.22 -0.94
N ASP A 178 -26.53 1.09 -2.03
CA ASP A 178 -25.87 -0.15 -2.45
C ASP A 178 -24.35 -0.10 -2.26
N THR A 179 -23.82 1.04 -1.88
CA THR A 179 -22.39 1.25 -1.70
C THR A 179 -22.11 2.01 -0.41
N VAL A 180 -21.17 1.49 0.40
CA VAL A 180 -20.61 2.17 1.56
C VAL A 180 -19.10 2.22 1.38
N TYR A 181 -18.50 3.39 1.61
CA TYR A 181 -17.05 3.54 1.67
C TYR A 181 -16.58 3.60 3.12
N ASN A 182 -15.56 2.80 3.46
CA ASN A 182 -14.85 2.92 4.73
C ASN A 182 -13.45 3.50 4.46
N VAL A 183 -13.12 4.58 5.16
CA VAL A 183 -11.94 5.40 4.91
C VAL A 183 -10.77 5.02 5.83
N GLY A 184 -10.62 3.73 6.14
CA GLY A 184 -9.48 3.17 6.85
C GLY A 184 -9.69 3.01 8.36
N ASP A 185 -8.67 2.45 8.99
CA ASP A 185 -8.65 2.03 10.39
C ASP A 185 -9.86 1.16 10.75
N ILE A 186 -9.99 0.04 10.00
CA ILE A 186 -11.03 -0.96 10.26
C ILE A 186 -10.77 -1.67 11.56
N THR A 187 -9.51 -2.08 11.78
CA THR A 187 -9.06 -2.76 12.99
C THR A 187 -8.29 -1.80 13.89
N GLU A 188 -8.26 -2.09 15.20
CA GLU A 188 -7.53 -1.26 16.18
C GLU A 188 -6.02 -1.35 16.03
N GLY A 189 -5.53 -2.40 15.35
CA GLY A 189 -4.11 -2.55 15.13
C GLY A 189 -3.36 -3.19 16.28
N TYR A 190 -2.03 -3.10 16.20
CA TYR A 190 -1.13 -3.75 17.14
C TYR A 190 -0.01 -2.80 17.58
N ASN A 191 0.15 -2.65 18.90
CA ASN A 191 1.25 -1.91 19.54
C ASN A 191 1.46 -0.49 18.97
N MET A 192 0.34 0.23 18.79
CA MET A 192 0.35 1.59 18.21
C MET A 192 1.08 2.61 19.09
N ARG A 193 1.07 2.40 20.39
CA ARG A 193 1.69 3.26 21.39
C ARG A 193 1.93 2.48 22.69
N ARG A 194 2.76 3.02 23.57
CA ARG A 194 2.95 2.45 24.90
C ARG A 194 1.62 2.43 25.66
N GLY A 195 1.24 1.27 26.20
CA GLY A 195 -0.01 1.07 26.93
C GLY A 195 -1.22 0.74 26.05
N HIS A 196 -1.03 0.62 24.75
CA HIS A 196 -2.08 0.26 23.83
C HIS A 196 -2.71 -1.10 24.13
N GLU A 197 -1.93 -2.03 24.65
CA GLU A 197 -2.35 -3.37 25.07
C GLU A 197 -3.47 -3.36 26.12
N TYR A 198 -3.62 -2.28 26.88
CA TYR A 198 -4.70 -2.12 27.86
C TYR A 198 -5.99 -1.56 27.27
N GLU A 199 -5.91 -1.01 26.07
CA GLU A 199 -7.05 -0.38 25.37
C GLU A 199 -7.73 -1.31 24.39
N VAL A 200 -7.14 -2.46 24.12
CA VAL A 200 -7.71 -3.49 23.21
C VAL A 200 -8.33 -4.65 23.99
N PHE A 201 -9.34 -5.29 23.42
CA PHE A 201 -9.88 -6.55 23.91
C PHE A 201 -9.55 -7.72 22.97
N LEU A 202 -9.10 -7.44 21.74
CA LEU A 202 -8.59 -8.42 20.77
C LEU A 202 -7.13 -8.11 20.48
N HIS A 203 -6.24 -9.08 20.74
CA HIS A 203 -4.79 -8.86 20.75
C HIS A 203 -4.10 -9.44 19.52
N GLY A 204 -4.35 -9.17 18.39
CA GLY A 204 -3.63 -9.67 17.23
C GLY A 204 -4.43 -9.59 15.94
N ALA A 205 -3.72 -9.74 14.84
CA ALA A 205 -4.33 -9.62 13.53
C ALA A 205 -5.43 -10.67 13.30
N ASP A 206 -5.20 -11.89 13.77
CA ASP A 206 -6.15 -12.99 13.56
C ASP A 206 -7.46 -12.74 14.29
N GLU A 207 -7.39 -12.41 15.59
CA GLU A 207 -8.58 -12.14 16.40
C GLU A 207 -9.37 -10.94 15.87
N GLN A 208 -8.68 -9.84 15.50
CA GLN A 208 -9.32 -8.64 14.97
C GLN A 208 -9.95 -8.88 13.60
N CYS A 209 -9.27 -9.63 12.71
CA CYS A 209 -9.84 -10.00 11.42
C CYS A 209 -11.04 -10.94 11.57
N ASP A 210 -10.93 -11.99 12.38
CA ASP A 210 -12.03 -12.94 12.60
C ASP A 210 -13.26 -12.25 13.19
N TYR A 211 -13.04 -11.35 14.13
CA TYR A 211 -14.11 -10.55 14.70
C TYR A 211 -14.75 -9.63 13.67
N THR A 212 -13.93 -8.96 12.85
CA THR A 212 -14.39 -8.11 11.74
C THR A 212 -15.23 -8.92 10.76
N VAL A 213 -14.72 -10.05 10.30
CA VAL A 213 -15.42 -10.93 9.35
C VAL A 213 -16.80 -11.36 9.89
N LYS A 214 -16.88 -11.65 11.18
CA LYS A 214 -18.09 -12.11 11.83
C LYS A 214 -19.10 -11.00 12.14
N ASN A 215 -18.64 -9.85 12.61
CA ASN A 215 -19.47 -8.85 13.28
C ASN A 215 -19.67 -7.55 12.48
N TYR A 216 -18.79 -7.23 11.54
CA TYR A 216 -18.92 -6.05 10.69
C TYR A 216 -20.26 -6.12 9.92
N PRO A 217 -21.12 -5.08 9.98
CA PRO A 217 -22.44 -5.14 9.37
C PRO A 217 -22.38 -5.31 7.84
N ARG A 218 -23.49 -5.72 7.26
CA ARG A 218 -23.65 -5.93 5.82
C ARG A 218 -24.82 -5.12 5.32
N LEU A 219 -24.71 -4.54 4.14
CA LEU A 219 -25.87 -4.06 3.41
C LEU A 219 -26.71 -5.24 2.94
N LYS A 220 -28.02 -5.07 2.90
CA LYS A 220 -28.95 -6.07 2.31
C LYS A 220 -28.65 -6.30 0.84
N LYS A 221 -28.28 -5.22 0.14
CA LYS A 221 -27.86 -5.24 -1.27
C LYS A 221 -26.68 -4.29 -1.41
N GLY A 222 -25.59 -4.75 -2.03
CA GLY A 222 -24.45 -3.90 -2.27
C GLY A 222 -23.19 -4.33 -1.54
N LYS A 223 -22.23 -3.41 -1.42
CA LYS A 223 -20.90 -3.68 -0.89
C LYS A 223 -20.37 -2.56 0.00
N THR A 224 -19.52 -2.95 0.93
CA THR A 224 -18.60 -2.04 1.62
C THR A 224 -17.27 -2.04 0.86
N ARG A 225 -16.84 -0.88 0.41
CA ARG A 225 -15.57 -0.67 -0.27
C ARG A 225 -14.63 0.08 0.65
N PHE A 226 -13.43 -0.41 0.88
CA PHE A 226 -12.61 0.11 1.95
C PHE A 226 -11.14 0.22 1.62
N ILE A 227 -10.50 1.18 2.22
CA ILE A 227 -9.05 1.25 2.36
C ILE A 227 -8.65 0.80 3.77
N ILE A 228 -7.38 0.49 3.98
CA ILE A 228 -6.81 0.31 5.32
C ILE A 228 -6.03 1.55 5.74
N GLY A 229 -6.05 1.83 7.06
CA GLY A 229 -5.33 2.95 7.66
C GLY A 229 -4.05 2.54 8.37
N ASN A 230 -3.52 3.45 9.20
CA ASN A 230 -2.25 3.23 9.90
C ASN A 230 -2.36 2.18 11.02
N HIS A 231 -3.52 2.05 11.66
CA HIS A 231 -3.77 1.01 12.66
C HIS A 231 -3.75 -0.37 11.99
N ASP A 232 -4.46 -0.56 10.90
CA ASP A 232 -4.44 -1.79 10.11
C ASP A 232 -3.04 -2.17 9.63
N LEU A 233 -2.26 -1.18 9.16
CA LEU A 233 -0.88 -1.36 8.71
C LEU A 233 0.10 -1.77 9.83
N SER A 234 -0.26 -1.55 11.10
CA SER A 234 0.57 -1.99 12.23
C SER A 234 0.73 -3.51 12.26
N HIS A 235 -0.29 -4.25 11.86
CA HIS A 235 -0.25 -5.71 11.75
C HIS A 235 0.72 -6.18 10.67
N MET A 236 0.80 -5.48 9.55
CA MET A 236 1.78 -5.77 8.50
C MET A 236 3.20 -5.54 9.01
N LYS A 237 3.43 -4.45 9.75
CA LYS A 237 4.74 -4.13 10.35
C LYS A 237 5.16 -5.16 11.40
N ALA A 238 4.21 -5.67 12.18
CA ALA A 238 4.47 -6.60 13.27
C ALA A 238 4.64 -8.06 12.82
N GLY A 239 3.79 -8.54 11.92
CA GLY A 239 3.71 -9.95 11.52
C GLY A 239 3.57 -10.20 10.02
N GLY A 240 3.59 -9.16 9.16
CA GLY A 240 3.48 -9.31 7.70
C GLY A 240 2.07 -9.63 7.21
N ILE A 241 1.04 -9.40 8.02
CA ILE A 241 -0.35 -9.69 7.65
C ILE A 241 -0.99 -8.43 7.04
N ASP A 242 -1.49 -8.56 5.82
CA ASP A 242 -2.38 -7.58 5.18
C ASP A 242 -3.82 -7.89 5.60
N VAL A 243 -4.30 -7.17 6.61
CA VAL A 243 -5.66 -7.36 7.16
C VAL A 243 -6.74 -7.03 6.15
N GLY A 244 -6.50 -6.05 5.27
CA GLY A 244 -7.44 -5.68 4.21
C GLY A 244 -7.68 -6.83 3.23
N ARG A 245 -6.61 -7.46 2.76
CA ARG A 245 -6.71 -8.65 1.88
C ARG A 245 -7.33 -9.83 2.60
N ARG A 246 -7.02 -10.03 3.89
CA ARG A 246 -7.60 -11.13 4.66
C ARG A 246 -9.10 -10.95 4.80
N ILE A 247 -9.58 -9.79 5.22
CA ILE A 247 -11.02 -9.48 5.36
C ILE A 247 -11.74 -9.67 4.02
N ALA A 248 -11.22 -9.07 2.93
CA ALA A 248 -11.86 -9.16 1.62
C ALA A 248 -11.89 -10.58 1.04
N ARG A 249 -10.97 -11.46 1.42
CA ARG A 249 -10.98 -12.88 1.02
C ARG A 249 -12.11 -13.65 1.69
N GLU A 250 -12.45 -13.32 2.92
CA GLU A 250 -13.46 -14.01 3.72
C GLU A 250 -14.84 -13.35 3.63
N ARG A 251 -14.90 -12.09 3.15
CA ARG A 251 -16.13 -11.29 3.02
C ARG A 251 -16.32 -10.85 1.57
N ASN A 252 -17.18 -11.53 0.83
CA ASN A 252 -17.51 -11.21 -0.57
C ASN A 252 -18.25 -9.87 -0.77
N ASP A 253 -18.82 -9.33 0.31
CA ASP A 253 -19.47 -8.03 0.38
C ASP A 253 -18.53 -6.89 0.81
N MET A 254 -17.26 -7.19 1.08
CA MET A 254 -16.23 -6.20 1.41
C MET A 254 -15.14 -6.20 0.35
N GLU A 255 -14.97 -5.07 -0.35
CA GLU A 255 -14.01 -4.90 -1.42
C GLU A 255 -12.83 -4.03 -0.96
N TYR A 256 -11.65 -4.64 -0.89
CA TYR A 256 -10.41 -3.95 -0.50
C TYR A 256 -9.85 -3.14 -1.66
N LEU A 257 -9.77 -1.83 -1.50
CA LEU A 257 -9.33 -0.89 -2.52
C LEU A 257 -7.84 -0.52 -2.42
N GLY A 258 -7.22 -0.76 -1.29
CA GLY A 258 -5.80 -0.46 -1.07
C GLY A 258 -5.50 0.11 0.30
N ALA A 259 -4.25 0.51 0.51
CA ALA A 259 -3.81 1.04 1.78
C ALA A 259 -3.59 2.55 1.69
N LEU A 260 -4.05 3.27 2.70
CA LEU A 260 -3.95 4.70 2.92
C LEU A 260 -4.71 5.57 1.92
N ASN A 261 -4.81 5.18 0.66
CA ASN A 261 -5.58 5.92 -0.34
C ASN A 261 -6.16 5.02 -1.42
N ALA A 262 -7.20 5.50 -2.08
CA ALA A 262 -7.74 4.95 -3.32
C ALA A 262 -8.44 6.05 -4.10
N LYS A 263 -8.22 6.10 -5.41
CA LYS A 263 -8.86 7.04 -6.33
C LYS A 263 -9.99 6.35 -7.06
N ILE A 264 -11.17 6.94 -7.06
CA ILE A 264 -12.39 6.38 -7.63
C ILE A 264 -12.95 7.38 -8.64
N HIS A 265 -13.10 6.95 -9.88
CA HIS A 265 -13.79 7.71 -10.91
C HIS A 265 -15.27 7.36 -10.83
N LEU A 266 -16.05 8.19 -10.12
CA LEU A 266 -17.51 8.04 -10.03
C LEU A 266 -18.18 8.23 -11.40
N THR A 267 -17.61 9.15 -12.20
CA THR A 267 -17.94 9.37 -13.61
C THR A 267 -16.64 9.70 -14.35
N PRO A 268 -16.64 9.78 -15.71
CA PRO A 268 -15.45 10.22 -16.45
C PRO A 268 -14.90 11.60 -16.02
N ASN A 269 -15.77 12.48 -15.47
CA ASN A 269 -15.41 13.85 -15.09
C ASN A 269 -15.60 14.14 -13.59
N CYS A 270 -15.79 13.12 -12.76
CA CYS A 270 -15.90 13.24 -11.30
C CYS A 270 -15.03 12.20 -10.63
N THR A 271 -13.96 12.63 -9.99
CA THR A 271 -13.05 11.80 -9.22
C THR A 271 -13.20 12.02 -7.74
N MET A 272 -13.22 10.94 -6.99
CA MET A 272 -13.22 10.91 -5.53
C MET A 272 -11.96 10.21 -5.05
N GLU A 273 -11.35 10.71 -3.99
CA GLU A 273 -10.24 10.06 -3.31
C GLU A 273 -10.64 9.73 -1.88
N LEU A 274 -10.45 8.46 -1.51
CA LEU A 274 -10.42 8.04 -0.11
C LEU A 274 -8.99 8.23 0.37
N ASN A 275 -8.82 8.86 1.51
CA ASN A 275 -7.49 9.09 2.08
C ASN A 275 -7.48 8.86 3.58
N HIS A 276 -6.48 8.14 4.06
CA HIS A 276 -6.20 7.94 5.46
C HIS A 276 -4.80 8.47 5.75
N PRO A 277 -4.67 9.75 6.16
CA PRO A 277 -3.38 10.41 6.30
C PRO A 277 -2.57 9.83 7.47
N LEU A 278 -1.27 10.13 7.48
CA LEU A 278 -0.34 9.71 8.53
C LEU A 278 0.12 10.88 9.42
N ASP A 279 -0.51 12.03 9.27
CA ASP A 279 -0.19 13.23 10.07
C ASP A 279 -0.90 13.20 11.43
N GLY A 280 -0.50 14.08 12.32
CA GLY A 280 -1.10 14.16 13.65
C GLY A 280 -2.31 15.10 13.69
N ALA A 281 -3.09 15.00 14.77
CA ALA A 281 -4.20 15.90 15.02
C ALA A 281 -3.74 17.36 15.15
N SER A 282 -4.39 18.26 14.41
CA SER A 282 -4.18 19.70 14.50
C SER A 282 -5.27 20.36 15.34
N TYR A 283 -4.96 21.51 15.94
CA TYR A 283 -5.94 22.30 16.70
C TYR A 283 -7.06 22.84 15.78
N ALA A 284 -6.70 23.40 14.63
CA ALA A 284 -7.67 23.88 13.66
C ALA A 284 -8.27 22.69 12.89
N LEU A 285 -9.59 22.55 12.90
CA LEU A 285 -10.32 21.44 12.28
C LEU A 285 -9.99 21.26 10.79
N SER A 286 -9.84 22.38 10.07
CA SER A 286 -9.63 22.36 8.63
C SER A 286 -8.17 22.28 8.19
N TYR A 287 -7.21 22.34 9.11
CA TYR A 287 -5.78 22.47 8.74
C TYR A 287 -5.26 21.30 7.91
N SER A 288 -5.47 20.06 8.39
CA SER A 288 -4.97 18.88 7.72
C SER A 288 -5.57 18.70 6.33
N ILE A 289 -6.89 18.82 6.20
CA ILE A 289 -7.58 18.66 4.91
C ILE A 289 -7.23 19.79 3.92
N GLN A 290 -7.05 21.03 4.40
CA GLN A 290 -6.57 22.14 3.54
C GLN A 290 -5.16 21.86 3.05
N LYS A 291 -4.26 21.45 3.93
CA LYS A 291 -2.87 21.12 3.59
C LYS A 291 -2.80 19.95 2.60
N MET A 292 -3.67 18.97 2.75
CA MET A 292 -3.79 17.86 1.80
C MET A 292 -4.23 18.36 0.43
N ILE A 293 -5.30 19.19 0.37
CA ILE A 293 -5.79 19.78 -0.88
C ILE A 293 -4.72 20.66 -1.54
N ASP A 294 -3.92 21.39 -0.76
CA ASP A 294 -2.83 22.22 -1.27
C ASP A 294 -1.67 21.39 -1.84
N SER A 295 -1.49 20.16 -1.37
CA SER A 295 -0.41 19.28 -1.82
C SER A 295 -0.64 18.68 -3.22
N TYR A 296 -1.89 18.66 -3.70
CA TYR A 296 -2.19 18.13 -5.04
C TYR A 296 -1.61 19.03 -6.13
N SER A 297 -0.85 18.42 -7.03
CA SER A 297 -0.22 19.10 -8.17
C SER A 297 -0.80 18.62 -9.50
N GLY A 298 -0.86 19.52 -10.49
CA GLY A 298 -1.27 19.19 -11.86
C GLY A 298 -2.71 18.69 -11.95
N GLY A 299 -2.94 17.72 -12.80
CA GLY A 299 -4.26 17.10 -13.05
C GLY A 299 -4.71 16.06 -12.03
N ASN A 300 -3.96 15.85 -10.93
CA ASN A 300 -4.24 14.78 -9.96
C ASN A 300 -5.22 15.18 -8.85
N LYS A 301 -5.61 16.43 -8.78
CA LYS A 301 -6.54 16.93 -7.76
C LYS A 301 -7.93 16.29 -7.93
N PRO A 302 -8.46 15.60 -6.90
CA PRO A 302 -9.80 15.02 -6.97
C PRO A 302 -10.88 16.11 -6.89
N ASN A 303 -12.10 15.78 -7.30
CA ASN A 303 -13.27 16.63 -7.07
C ASN A 303 -13.80 16.46 -5.64
N ILE A 304 -13.68 15.27 -5.08
CA ILE A 304 -14.14 14.91 -3.74
C ILE A 304 -12.96 14.24 -3.00
N LEU A 305 -12.71 14.69 -1.77
CA LEU A 305 -11.72 14.09 -0.86
C LEU A 305 -12.44 13.64 0.40
N LEU A 306 -12.43 12.33 0.67
CA LEU A 306 -12.92 11.73 1.92
C LEU A 306 -11.72 11.36 2.78
N ASN A 307 -11.64 11.93 3.98
CA ASN A 307 -10.49 11.85 4.86
C ASN A 307 -10.87 11.18 6.19
N GLY A 308 -10.15 10.11 6.56
CA GLY A 308 -10.25 9.42 7.85
C GLY A 308 -9.22 9.91 8.86
N HIS A 309 -8.84 9.08 9.83
CA HIS A 309 -7.75 9.25 10.79
C HIS A 309 -7.98 10.28 11.92
N HIS A 310 -8.57 11.42 11.61
CA HIS A 310 -8.66 12.50 12.58
C HIS A 310 -9.87 12.40 13.53
N HIS A 311 -10.77 11.44 13.32
CA HIS A 311 -11.98 11.20 14.09
C HIS A 311 -12.90 12.44 14.17
N LYS A 312 -12.85 13.31 13.17
CA LYS A 312 -13.64 14.54 13.11
C LYS A 312 -14.68 14.46 12.02
N MET A 313 -15.83 15.11 12.23
CA MET A 313 -16.84 15.34 11.20
C MET A 313 -16.79 16.79 10.78
N PHE A 314 -16.46 17.01 9.50
CA PHE A 314 -16.28 18.37 8.99
C PHE A 314 -16.39 18.38 7.46
N TYR A 315 -17.00 19.40 6.89
CA TYR A 315 -17.05 19.65 5.45
C TYR A 315 -16.42 20.98 5.10
N LEU A 316 -15.63 20.98 4.04
CA LEU A 316 -14.97 22.16 3.49
C LEU A 316 -15.02 22.12 1.97
N PHE A 317 -15.49 23.22 1.35
CA PHE A 317 -15.26 23.46 -0.08
C PHE A 317 -14.08 24.41 -0.25
N TYR A 318 -12.98 23.87 -0.78
CA TYR A 318 -11.73 24.61 -0.90
C TYR A 318 -11.01 24.27 -2.21
N ARG A 319 -10.59 25.28 -2.96
CA ARG A 319 -9.87 25.13 -4.23
C ARG A 319 -10.58 24.18 -5.22
N ASN A 320 -11.89 24.25 -5.31
CA ASN A 320 -12.76 23.39 -6.11
C ASN A 320 -12.71 21.90 -5.72
N VAL A 321 -12.40 21.59 -4.48
CA VAL A 321 -12.48 20.25 -3.89
C VAL A 321 -13.52 20.23 -2.79
N HIS A 322 -14.41 19.26 -2.82
CA HIS A 322 -15.31 18.93 -1.71
C HIS A 322 -14.56 18.04 -0.73
N GLY A 323 -13.99 18.64 0.33
CA GLY A 323 -13.26 17.91 1.36
C GLY A 323 -14.15 17.55 2.54
N VAL A 324 -14.12 16.29 2.96
CA VAL A 324 -14.93 15.76 4.07
C VAL A 324 -14.03 14.99 5.03
N GLU A 325 -14.03 15.40 6.29
CA GLU A 325 -13.54 14.56 7.41
C GLU A 325 -14.68 13.64 7.86
N CYS A 326 -14.45 12.32 7.86
CA CYS A 326 -15.52 11.33 7.85
C CYS A 326 -16.00 10.88 9.25
N GLY A 327 -15.38 11.39 10.32
CA GLY A 327 -15.71 10.96 11.68
C GLY A 327 -15.13 9.60 12.04
N THR A 328 -15.74 8.95 13.02
CA THR A 328 -15.31 7.64 13.53
C THR A 328 -16.52 6.87 14.08
N THR A 329 -16.41 5.57 14.21
CA THR A 329 -17.32 4.79 15.06
C THR A 329 -16.60 4.25 16.30
N GLU A 330 -15.53 4.93 16.73
CA GLU A 330 -14.90 4.72 18.02
C GLU A 330 -15.20 5.90 18.96
N ALA A 331 -15.54 5.62 20.22
CA ALA A 331 -15.70 6.63 21.26
C ALA A 331 -14.30 7.16 21.68
N GLN A 332 -14.29 8.31 22.36
CA GLN A 332 -13.06 8.91 22.84
C GLN A 332 -12.34 8.00 23.84
N SER A 333 -11.22 7.38 23.43
CA SER A 333 -10.41 6.53 24.31
C SER A 333 -9.73 7.32 25.43
N SER A 334 -9.27 6.62 26.48
CA SER A 334 -8.55 7.26 27.58
C SER A 334 -7.29 8.00 27.13
N TRP A 335 -6.59 7.42 26.13
CA TRP A 335 -5.43 8.08 25.52
C TRP A 335 -5.83 9.34 24.76
N MET A 336 -6.87 9.29 23.93
CA MET A 336 -7.39 10.45 23.19
C MET A 336 -7.81 11.56 24.15
N LYS A 337 -8.50 11.21 25.24
CA LYS A 337 -8.88 12.15 26.31
C LYS A 337 -7.66 12.82 26.93
N GLY A 338 -6.62 12.05 27.24
CA GLY A 338 -5.36 12.57 27.75
C GLY A 338 -4.65 13.51 26.77
N LYS A 339 -4.80 13.29 25.48
CA LYS A 339 -4.26 14.12 24.38
C LYS A 339 -5.19 15.25 23.95
N ARG A 340 -6.41 15.34 24.49
CA ARG A 340 -7.45 16.31 24.11
C ARG A 340 -7.88 16.16 22.64
N ILE A 341 -7.86 14.93 22.15
CA ILE A 341 -8.33 14.59 20.80
C ILE A 341 -9.82 14.27 20.91
N GLN A 342 -10.62 14.88 20.06
CA GLN A 342 -12.06 14.66 19.99
C GLN A 342 -12.36 13.39 19.17
N ALA A 343 -13.50 12.75 19.43
CA ALA A 343 -14.10 11.73 18.60
C ALA A 343 -15.51 12.16 18.21
N HIS A 344 -15.75 12.45 16.94
CA HIS A 344 -17.08 12.70 16.43
C HIS A 344 -17.67 11.38 15.92
N ILE A 345 -18.48 10.76 16.76
CA ILE A 345 -19.04 9.43 16.50
C ILE A 345 -20.15 9.54 15.46
N GLY A 346 -20.07 8.75 14.39
CA GLY A 346 -21.10 8.68 13.36
C GLY A 346 -20.59 8.31 11.99
N GLY A 347 -21.41 8.61 10.98
CA GLY A 347 -21.12 8.39 9.57
C GLY A 347 -21.85 9.41 8.70
N LEU A 348 -21.85 9.21 7.39
CA LEU A 348 -22.44 10.16 6.44
C LEU A 348 -23.21 9.43 5.34
N ILE A 349 -24.18 10.15 4.76
CA ILE A 349 -24.67 9.88 3.41
C ILE A 349 -24.19 11.03 2.51
N ILE A 350 -23.60 10.66 1.39
CA ILE A 350 -23.18 11.64 0.39
C ILE A 350 -24.06 11.49 -0.85
N THR A 351 -24.63 12.61 -1.30
CA THR A 351 -25.37 12.69 -2.55
C THR A 351 -24.66 13.65 -3.51
N VAL A 352 -24.27 13.13 -4.67
CA VAL A 352 -23.62 13.88 -5.73
C VAL A 352 -24.57 13.98 -6.90
N HIS A 353 -24.97 15.21 -7.25
CA HIS A 353 -25.67 15.47 -8.49
C HIS A 353 -24.66 15.81 -9.58
N VAL A 354 -24.80 15.19 -10.73
CA VAL A 354 -23.91 15.37 -11.88
C VAL A 354 -24.67 15.87 -13.11
N ASN A 355 -23.96 16.61 -13.96
CA ASN A 355 -24.42 17.05 -15.27
C ASN A 355 -24.40 15.90 -16.28
N ASP A 356 -24.87 16.15 -17.52
CA ASP A 356 -24.86 15.15 -18.62
C ASP A 356 -23.46 14.66 -18.98
N ASP A 357 -22.45 15.47 -18.79
CA ASP A 357 -21.05 15.15 -19.02
C ASP A 357 -20.37 14.49 -17.80
N GLY A 358 -21.10 14.27 -16.70
CA GLY A 358 -20.59 13.68 -15.47
C GLY A 358 -19.84 14.64 -14.56
N THR A 359 -19.77 15.94 -14.84
CA THR A 359 -19.22 16.94 -13.91
C THR A 359 -20.15 17.17 -12.72
N ILE A 360 -19.59 17.49 -11.53
CA ILE A 360 -20.39 17.76 -10.34
C ILE A 360 -21.21 19.04 -10.54
N ASN A 361 -22.52 18.92 -10.34
CA ASN A 361 -23.44 20.04 -10.27
C ASN A 361 -23.70 20.47 -8.82
N ARG A 362 -23.93 19.47 -7.93
CA ARG A 362 -24.26 19.72 -6.53
C ARG A 362 -23.70 18.61 -5.64
N PHE A 363 -23.18 18.96 -4.48
CA PHE A 363 -22.63 18.02 -3.50
C PHE A 363 -23.31 18.23 -2.15
N LEU A 364 -23.86 17.16 -1.56
CA LEU A 364 -24.63 17.18 -0.33
C LEU A 364 -24.06 16.12 0.65
N PRO A 365 -23.21 16.51 1.60
CA PRO A 365 -22.82 15.65 2.70
C PRO A 365 -23.85 15.76 3.83
N GLU A 366 -24.49 14.67 4.17
CA GLU A 366 -25.42 14.55 5.29
C GLU A 366 -24.75 13.82 6.44
N PHE A 367 -24.42 14.53 7.50
CA PHE A 367 -23.81 13.96 8.70
C PHE A 367 -24.86 13.27 9.57
N ILE A 368 -24.53 12.07 10.06
CA ILE A 368 -25.37 11.27 10.98
C ILE A 368 -24.58 11.11 12.29
N PRO A 369 -24.62 12.13 13.18
CA PRO A 369 -23.90 12.08 14.43
C PRO A 369 -24.63 11.26 15.50
N PHE A 370 -23.84 10.61 16.36
CA PHE A 370 -24.30 9.97 17.59
C PHE A 370 -23.65 10.69 18.77
N TYR A 371 -24.47 11.07 19.74
CA TYR A 371 -24.02 11.91 20.85
C TYR A 371 -23.72 11.12 22.12
N ASP A 372 -24.22 9.88 22.20
CA ASP A 372 -24.08 9.02 23.36
C ASP A 372 -23.03 7.93 23.08
N GLU A 373 -22.16 7.74 24.05
CA GLU A 373 -21.18 6.65 24.09
C GLU A 373 -21.79 5.45 24.81
N ILE A 374 -21.75 4.29 24.18
CA ILE A 374 -22.18 3.03 24.75
C ILE A 374 -20.96 2.29 25.33
N LYS A 375 -20.97 2.01 26.64
CA LYS A 375 -19.89 1.29 27.28
C LYS A 375 -19.93 -0.20 26.95
N ASN A 376 -18.75 -0.77 26.66
CA ASN A 376 -18.58 -2.19 26.34
C ASN A 376 -19.44 -2.64 25.14
N ASP A 377 -19.49 -1.82 24.09
CA ASP A 377 -20.23 -2.06 22.85
C ASP A 377 -19.40 -2.90 21.85
N TYR A 378 -19.03 -4.10 22.30
CA TYR A 378 -18.20 -5.03 21.52
C TYR A 378 -18.57 -6.50 21.78
#